data_aa6896aadab1f080d9b030ce14281b8a
#
_entry.id   aa6896aadab1f080d9b030ce14281b8a
#
_cell.length_a   1.000
_cell.length_b   1.000
_cell.length_c   1.000
_cell.angle_alpha   90.00
_cell.angle_beta   90.00
_cell.angle_gamma   90.00
#
_symmetry.space_group_name_H-M   'P 1'
#
loop_
_entity.id
_entity.type
_entity.pdbx_description
1 polymer ?
#
loop_
_entity_poly.entity_id
_entity_poly.type
_entity_poly.pdbx_seq_one_letter_code
_entity_poly.pdbx_strand_id
1 'polypeptide(L)'
;MTFSIPADALDALEDEVVRALRTTDDRALTILGYGEVTLVLRLATDAGTFACKRLPVFPAQERLDRHSVLVDDYVTRLDKGGVAVAETRMWHRRLPGGRAVAYCVQEALPEDRLCSRLLHTAGEAWCEGFFARFLDRVEATVTPRLGLDGQASNWIDVDGELVYLDVTTPLIRDERERELLDVPLFFTSLPWLVRDVVRMAMTKSIFDKFYTPRGVVLDFLGNLHKERLDHLVPRFLEQANARLDRPLDAEEVRAYYREDARMWELIQRLRKADRFVHNKILRRPYPFLLPRHVAR
;
A
#
# COMPACT_ATOMS: atom_id res chain seq x y z
N MET A 1 14.32 16.42 -12.02
CA MET A 1 15.39 16.70 -11.03
C MET A 1 15.35 15.65 -9.97
N THR A 2 16.44 14.97 -9.69
CA THR A 2 16.48 13.90 -8.69
C THR A 2 16.57 14.53 -7.30
N PHE A 3 15.58 14.33 -6.43
CA PHE A 3 15.62 14.86 -5.07
C PHE A 3 16.71 14.20 -4.22
N SER A 4 17.25 14.93 -3.25
CA SER A 4 18.18 14.40 -2.26
C SER A 4 17.63 14.68 -0.86
N ILE A 5 17.65 13.67 -0.01
CA ILE A 5 17.25 13.79 1.38
C ILE A 5 18.47 13.56 2.29
N PRO A 6 18.69 14.40 3.31
CA PRO A 6 19.77 14.18 4.27
C PRO A 6 19.60 12.85 5.01
N ALA A 7 20.64 12.03 5.03
CA ALA A 7 20.58 10.72 5.70
C ALA A 7 20.34 10.84 7.20
N ASP A 8 20.91 11.85 7.84
CA ASP A 8 20.75 12.18 9.26
C ASP A 8 19.29 12.54 9.61
N ALA A 9 18.55 13.17 8.70
CA ALA A 9 17.14 13.45 8.90
C ALA A 9 16.29 12.16 8.94
N LEU A 10 16.63 11.17 8.10
CA LEU A 10 15.98 9.86 8.12
C LEU A 10 16.41 9.01 9.32
N ASP A 11 17.66 9.12 9.77
CA ASP A 11 18.11 8.51 11.00
C ASP A 11 17.35 9.07 12.21
N ALA A 12 17.20 10.39 12.31
CA ALA A 12 16.42 11.04 13.36
C ALA A 12 14.94 10.62 13.31
N LEU A 13 14.34 10.52 12.12
CA LEU A 13 12.96 10.03 11.95
C LEU A 13 12.81 8.60 12.48
N GLU A 14 13.74 7.69 12.15
CA GLU A 14 13.68 6.31 12.66
C GLU A 14 13.85 6.27 14.18
N ASP A 15 14.68 7.12 14.79
CA ASP A 15 14.83 7.19 16.24
C ASP A 15 13.53 7.64 16.91
N GLU A 16 12.81 8.61 16.31
CA GLU A 16 11.47 9.02 16.77
C GLU A 16 10.46 7.90 16.63
N VAL A 17 10.46 7.14 15.54
CA VAL A 17 9.58 5.97 15.36
C VAL A 17 9.88 4.91 16.39
N VAL A 18 11.15 4.59 16.63
CA VAL A 18 11.56 3.63 17.67
C VAL A 18 11.14 4.09 19.06
N ARG A 19 11.24 5.39 19.36
CA ARG A 19 10.75 5.97 20.60
C ARG A 19 9.23 5.77 20.72
N ALA A 20 8.47 6.13 19.66
CA ALA A 20 7.02 5.99 19.64
C ALA A 20 6.56 4.53 19.82
N LEU A 21 7.25 3.57 19.20
CA LEU A 21 7.00 2.14 19.40
C LEU A 21 7.23 1.68 20.84
N ARG A 22 8.23 2.23 21.53
CA ARG A 22 8.56 1.89 22.93
C ARG A 22 7.62 2.53 23.93
N THR A 23 7.25 3.79 23.71
CA THR A 23 6.44 4.59 24.64
C THR A 23 4.94 4.50 24.34
N THR A 24 4.54 4.00 23.18
CA THR A 24 3.18 4.08 22.63
C THR A 24 2.68 5.52 22.45
N ASP A 25 3.61 6.49 22.36
CA ASP A 25 3.35 7.90 22.14
C ASP A 25 3.89 8.34 20.78
N ASP A 26 2.98 8.55 19.84
CA ASP A 26 3.23 8.93 18.45
C ASP A 26 3.04 10.41 18.13
N ARG A 27 2.82 11.26 19.17
CA ARG A 27 2.48 12.70 18.99
C ARG A 27 3.56 13.52 18.29
N ALA A 28 4.81 13.09 18.36
CA ALA A 28 5.93 13.75 17.67
C ALA A 28 6.01 13.38 16.18
N LEU A 29 5.29 12.34 15.73
CA LEU A 29 5.28 11.89 14.36
C LEU A 29 4.13 12.55 13.57
N THR A 30 4.43 13.08 12.40
CA THR A 30 3.40 13.51 11.45
C THR A 30 3.04 12.33 10.56
N ILE A 31 1.97 11.62 10.94
CA ILE A 31 1.53 10.41 10.23
C ILE A 31 0.58 10.80 9.11
N LEU A 32 0.93 10.47 7.87
CA LEU A 32 0.10 10.66 6.67
C LEU A 32 -0.84 9.47 6.43
N GLY A 33 -0.42 8.26 6.83
CA GLY A 33 -1.24 7.06 6.65
C GLY A 33 -0.69 5.83 7.35
N TYR A 34 -1.61 4.88 7.58
CA TYR A 34 -1.30 3.57 8.13
C TYR A 34 -1.58 2.52 7.06
N GLY A 35 -0.54 1.82 6.62
CA GLY A 35 -0.68 0.60 5.83
C GLY A 35 -0.88 -0.62 6.74
N GLU A 36 -1.08 -1.79 6.15
CA GLU A 36 -1.23 -3.04 6.92
C GLU A 36 0.02 -3.37 7.75
N VAL A 37 1.19 -3.20 7.19
CA VAL A 37 2.49 -3.45 7.84
C VAL A 37 3.45 -2.26 7.72
N THR A 38 3.00 -1.16 7.13
CA THR A 38 3.80 0.03 6.84
C THR A 38 3.22 1.25 7.55
N LEU A 39 4.02 2.30 7.62
CA LEU A 39 3.65 3.59 8.20
C LEU A 39 4.15 4.69 7.27
N VAL A 40 3.27 5.57 6.83
CA VAL A 40 3.65 6.73 5.99
C VAL A 40 3.77 7.96 6.87
N LEU A 41 4.93 8.56 6.86
CA LEU A 41 5.31 9.70 7.68
C LEU A 41 5.68 10.90 6.81
N ARG A 42 5.32 12.09 7.25
CA ARG A 42 5.80 13.33 6.66
C ARG A 42 7.11 13.74 7.33
N LEU A 43 8.12 14.01 6.53
CA LEU A 43 9.39 14.55 6.97
C LEU A 43 9.65 15.87 6.25
N ALA A 44 9.75 16.96 7.00
CA ALA A 44 10.14 18.27 6.49
C ALA A 44 11.62 18.52 6.80
N THR A 45 12.37 18.94 5.79
CA THR A 45 13.80 19.31 5.87
C THR A 45 14.05 20.60 5.09
N ASP A 46 15.23 21.14 5.17
CA ASP A 46 15.64 22.29 4.34
C ASP A 46 15.67 21.94 2.84
N ALA A 47 15.80 20.65 2.50
CA ALA A 47 15.78 20.17 1.11
C ALA A 47 14.36 19.97 0.54
N GLY A 48 13.33 20.06 1.39
CA GLY A 48 11.94 19.86 0.98
C GLY A 48 11.11 19.04 1.98
N THR A 49 9.89 18.72 1.56
CA THR A 49 8.99 17.87 2.34
C THR A 49 8.85 16.52 1.64
N PHE A 50 8.91 15.44 2.41
CA PHE A 50 8.93 14.08 1.91
C PHE A 50 7.85 13.21 2.57
N ALA A 51 7.30 12.29 1.79
CA ALA A 51 6.51 11.17 2.26
C ALA A 51 7.46 9.97 2.45
N CYS A 52 7.63 9.53 3.70
CA CYS A 52 8.55 8.47 4.09
C CYS A 52 7.76 7.25 4.53
N LYS A 53 7.61 6.25 3.67
CA LYS A 53 6.91 5.01 3.97
C LYS A 53 7.87 4.00 4.61
N ARG A 54 7.74 3.83 5.92
CA ARG A 54 8.52 2.87 6.70
C ARG A 54 8.04 1.46 6.43
N LEU A 55 8.95 0.59 6.03
CA LEU A 55 8.71 -0.83 5.81
C LEU A 55 8.87 -1.64 7.11
N PRO A 56 8.36 -2.89 7.17
CA PRO A 56 8.67 -3.80 8.26
C PRO A 56 10.18 -4.00 8.40
N VAL A 57 10.60 -4.38 9.62
CA VAL A 57 12.02 -4.70 9.85
C VAL A 57 12.39 -5.99 9.12
N PHE A 58 13.37 -5.89 8.23
CA PHE A 58 13.95 -7.04 7.53
C PHE A 58 14.83 -7.85 8.47
N PRO A 59 14.71 -9.17 8.48
CA PRO A 59 15.51 -10.03 9.38
C PRO A 59 16.98 -10.12 8.97
N ALA A 60 17.34 -9.76 7.73
CA ALA A 60 18.70 -9.73 7.22
C ALA A 60 18.85 -8.68 6.11
N GLN A 61 20.05 -8.12 5.96
CA GLN A 61 20.36 -7.09 4.96
C GLN A 61 20.11 -7.62 3.53
N GLU A 62 20.46 -8.87 3.25
CA GLU A 62 20.30 -9.46 1.92
C GLU A 62 18.82 -9.58 1.48
N ARG A 63 17.90 -9.66 2.45
CA ARG A 63 16.45 -9.65 2.14
C ARG A 63 15.99 -8.25 1.77
N LEU A 64 16.52 -7.23 2.43
CA LEU A 64 16.26 -5.85 2.08
C LEU A 64 16.86 -5.52 0.69
N ASP A 65 18.09 -5.93 0.42
CA ASP A 65 18.75 -5.65 -0.87
C ASP A 65 17.93 -6.26 -2.03
N ARG A 66 17.46 -7.51 -1.88
CA ARG A 66 16.55 -8.14 -2.85
C ARG A 66 15.24 -7.39 -3.01
N HIS A 67 14.68 -6.91 -1.90
CA HIS A 67 13.44 -6.14 -1.95
C HIS A 67 13.63 -4.81 -2.68
N SER A 68 14.74 -4.11 -2.43
CA SER A 68 15.06 -2.84 -3.12
C SER A 68 15.21 -3.04 -4.63
N VAL A 69 15.94 -4.08 -5.05
CA VAL A 69 16.06 -4.44 -6.48
C VAL A 69 14.68 -4.75 -7.09
N LEU A 70 13.82 -5.43 -6.34
CA LEU A 70 12.47 -5.77 -6.80
C LEU A 70 11.57 -4.53 -6.93
N VAL A 71 11.71 -3.54 -6.04
CA VAL A 71 11.02 -2.25 -6.14
C VAL A 71 11.46 -1.51 -7.39
N ASP A 72 12.78 -1.44 -7.69
CA ASP A 72 13.31 -0.79 -8.88
C ASP A 72 12.83 -1.47 -10.17
N ASP A 73 12.79 -2.80 -10.20
CA ASP A 73 12.23 -3.58 -11.32
C ASP A 73 10.73 -3.30 -11.49
N TYR A 74 9.99 -3.21 -10.38
CA TYR A 74 8.55 -2.92 -10.40
C TYR A 74 8.27 -1.52 -10.97
N VAL A 75 8.96 -0.50 -10.48
CA VAL A 75 8.87 0.87 -11.01
C VAL A 75 9.17 0.90 -12.51
N THR A 76 10.25 0.23 -12.93
CA THR A 76 10.63 0.16 -14.35
C THR A 76 9.56 -0.51 -15.22
N ARG A 77 8.90 -1.56 -14.72
CA ARG A 77 7.83 -2.26 -15.46
C ARG A 77 6.54 -1.45 -15.50
N LEU A 78 6.20 -0.76 -14.43
CA LEU A 78 5.05 0.15 -14.38
C LEU A 78 5.22 1.29 -15.39
N ASP A 79 6.38 1.94 -15.41
CA ASP A 79 6.70 3.00 -16.36
C ASP A 79 6.60 2.52 -17.82
N LYS A 80 7.17 1.37 -18.13
CA LYS A 80 7.04 0.73 -19.47
C LYS A 80 5.59 0.40 -19.82
N GLY A 81 4.75 0.10 -18.84
CA GLY A 81 3.31 -0.10 -19.00
C GLY A 81 2.52 1.20 -19.11
N GLY A 82 3.20 2.37 -19.05
CA GLY A 82 2.57 3.68 -19.15
C GLY A 82 1.98 4.20 -17.84
N VAL A 83 2.33 3.58 -16.69
CA VAL A 83 1.97 4.09 -15.35
C VAL A 83 3.10 5.00 -14.87
N ALA A 84 2.85 6.31 -14.86
CA ALA A 84 3.77 7.26 -14.24
C ALA A 84 3.86 6.97 -12.74
N VAL A 85 5.08 6.86 -12.22
CA VAL A 85 5.35 6.55 -10.80
C VAL A 85 6.03 7.75 -10.16
N ALA A 86 5.63 8.10 -8.93
CA ALA A 86 6.33 9.13 -8.16
C ALA A 86 7.81 8.78 -7.99
N GLU A 87 8.70 9.75 -8.19
CA GLU A 87 10.14 9.52 -8.00
C GLU A 87 10.38 8.93 -6.62
N THR A 88 11.01 7.76 -6.58
CA THR A 88 11.12 6.94 -5.38
C THR A 88 12.57 6.64 -5.08
N ARG A 89 12.95 6.73 -3.81
CA ARG A 89 14.26 6.34 -3.31
C ARG A 89 14.14 5.46 -2.09
N MET A 90 14.95 4.40 -2.05
CA MET A 90 15.06 3.54 -0.88
C MET A 90 16.20 4.02 0.01
N TRP A 91 15.89 4.29 1.28
CA TRP A 91 16.88 4.50 2.33
C TRP A 91 16.79 3.38 3.35
N HIS A 92 17.91 3.04 3.99
CA HIS A 92 17.90 2.00 5.01
C HIS A 92 18.93 2.26 6.13
N ARG A 93 18.64 1.68 7.29
CA ARG A 93 19.56 1.65 8.45
C ARG A 93 19.74 0.22 8.92
N ARG A 94 20.98 -0.16 9.17
CA ARG A 94 21.31 -1.44 9.80
C ARG A 94 20.93 -1.43 11.27
N LEU A 95 20.41 -2.53 11.75
CA LEU A 95 20.02 -2.75 13.14
C LEU A 95 20.85 -3.88 13.76
N PRO A 96 20.93 -3.96 15.11
CA PRO A 96 21.62 -5.05 15.79
C PRO A 96 21.10 -6.43 15.34
N GLY A 97 22.01 -7.41 15.27
CA GLY A 97 21.70 -8.78 14.87
C GLY A 97 21.52 -8.97 13.36
N GLY A 98 22.11 -8.11 12.52
CA GLY A 98 22.10 -8.21 11.07
C GLY A 98 20.75 -7.82 10.42
N ARG A 99 19.81 -7.32 11.21
CA ARG A 99 18.52 -6.81 10.73
C ARG A 99 18.69 -5.44 10.06
N ALA A 100 17.66 -5.03 9.30
CA ALA A 100 17.61 -3.70 8.70
C ALA A 100 16.20 -3.13 8.72
N VAL A 101 16.08 -1.82 8.76
CA VAL A 101 14.85 -1.07 8.52
C VAL A 101 15.02 -0.23 7.27
N ALA A 102 13.96 -0.07 6.48
CA ALA A 102 13.99 0.73 5.28
C ALA A 102 12.81 1.69 5.19
N TYR A 103 13.05 2.78 4.48
CA TYR A 103 12.05 3.75 4.06
C TYR A 103 12.02 3.85 2.55
N CYS A 104 10.83 3.78 2.00
CA CYS A 104 10.55 4.24 0.66
C CYS A 104 10.23 5.74 0.75
N VAL A 105 11.05 6.57 0.13
CA VAL A 105 10.98 8.03 0.23
C VAL A 105 10.54 8.60 -1.12
N GLN A 106 9.54 9.47 -1.09
CA GLN A 106 9.03 10.22 -2.23
C GLN A 106 8.90 11.70 -1.84
N GLU A 107 8.95 12.62 -2.79
CA GLU A 107 8.53 14.00 -2.51
C GLU A 107 7.08 14.01 -2.06
N ALA A 108 6.77 14.84 -1.06
CA ALA A 108 5.39 14.99 -0.60
C ALA A 108 4.61 15.79 -1.65
N LEU A 109 3.74 15.11 -2.37
CA LEU A 109 2.83 15.73 -3.33
C LEU A 109 1.61 16.34 -2.61
N PRO A 110 0.91 17.32 -3.23
CA PRO A 110 -0.24 18.00 -2.60
C PRO A 110 -1.35 17.00 -2.24
N GLU A 111 -1.68 16.91 -0.96
CA GLU A 111 -2.66 15.93 -0.46
C GLU A 111 -4.09 16.13 -1.01
N ASP A 112 -4.46 17.36 -1.37
CA ASP A 112 -5.75 17.70 -1.99
C ASP A 112 -5.88 17.16 -3.42
N ARG A 113 -4.74 16.76 -4.03
CA ARG A 113 -4.70 16.12 -5.35
C ARG A 113 -4.76 14.60 -5.29
N LEU A 114 -4.79 13.99 -4.11
CA LEU A 114 -5.01 12.53 -3.97
C LEU A 114 -6.35 12.14 -4.59
N CYS A 115 -6.34 11.13 -5.46
CA CYS A 115 -7.54 10.72 -6.18
C CYS A 115 -8.65 10.24 -5.23
N SER A 116 -8.31 9.62 -4.10
CA SER A 116 -9.28 9.29 -3.05
C SER A 116 -9.98 10.53 -2.48
N ARG A 117 -9.30 11.67 -2.34
CA ARG A 117 -9.92 12.94 -1.91
C ARG A 117 -10.70 13.60 -3.04
N LEU A 118 -10.15 13.63 -4.26
CA LEU A 118 -10.80 14.22 -5.41
C LEU A 118 -12.11 13.53 -5.75
N LEU A 119 -12.24 12.21 -5.58
CA LEU A 119 -13.50 11.49 -5.74
C LEU A 119 -14.62 11.98 -4.81
N HIS A 120 -14.29 12.59 -3.66
CA HIS A 120 -15.27 13.22 -2.76
C HIS A 120 -15.56 14.68 -3.10
N THR A 121 -14.65 15.39 -3.75
CA THR A 121 -14.70 16.87 -3.85
C THR A 121 -14.81 17.39 -5.28
N ALA A 122 -14.39 16.61 -6.26
CA ALA A 122 -14.48 16.99 -7.66
C ALA A 122 -15.86 16.71 -8.27
N GLY A 123 -16.17 17.37 -9.38
CA GLY A 123 -17.39 17.14 -10.12
C GLY A 123 -17.42 15.81 -10.86
N GLU A 124 -18.63 15.36 -11.26
CA GLU A 124 -18.85 14.07 -11.95
C GLU A 124 -17.97 13.88 -13.19
N ALA A 125 -17.80 14.92 -13.99
CA ALA A 125 -16.97 14.86 -15.21
C ALA A 125 -15.50 14.53 -14.90
N TRP A 126 -14.96 15.04 -13.79
CA TRP A 126 -13.61 14.67 -13.36
C TRP A 126 -13.58 13.21 -12.90
N CYS A 127 -14.55 12.77 -12.09
CA CYS A 127 -14.64 11.38 -11.61
C CYS A 127 -14.65 10.38 -12.76
N GLU A 128 -15.45 10.66 -13.80
CA GLU A 128 -15.53 9.82 -15.00
C GLU A 128 -14.23 9.82 -15.80
N GLY A 129 -13.65 11.00 -15.99
CA GLY A 129 -12.38 11.14 -16.69
C GLY A 129 -11.23 10.47 -15.93
N PHE A 130 -11.23 10.57 -14.61
CA PHE A 130 -10.29 9.83 -13.75
C PHE A 130 -10.43 8.33 -13.96
N PHE A 131 -11.66 7.79 -13.86
CA PHE A 131 -11.87 6.35 -13.94
C PHE A 131 -11.57 5.80 -15.34
N ALA A 132 -11.86 6.56 -16.39
CA ALA A 132 -11.47 6.20 -17.76
C ALA A 132 -9.94 6.09 -17.90
N ARG A 133 -9.18 7.09 -17.41
CA ARG A 133 -7.70 7.07 -17.41
C ARG A 133 -7.15 5.92 -16.55
N PHE A 134 -7.77 5.64 -15.41
CA PHE A 134 -7.42 4.51 -14.56
C PHE A 134 -7.58 3.18 -15.30
N LEU A 135 -8.71 2.96 -16.00
CA LEU A 135 -8.92 1.77 -16.81
C LEU A 135 -7.87 1.64 -17.91
N ASP A 136 -7.49 2.74 -18.59
CA ASP A 136 -6.43 2.73 -19.61
C ASP A 136 -5.11 2.21 -19.01
N ARG A 137 -4.75 2.65 -17.79
CA ARG A 137 -3.51 2.19 -17.10
C ARG A 137 -3.59 0.72 -16.70
N VAL A 138 -4.74 0.29 -16.19
CA VAL A 138 -4.96 -1.12 -15.81
C VAL A 138 -4.83 -2.03 -17.03
N GLU A 139 -5.50 -1.72 -18.12
CA GLU A 139 -5.46 -2.52 -19.37
C GLU A 139 -4.06 -2.58 -19.98
N ALA A 140 -3.33 -1.47 -19.98
CA ALA A 140 -1.99 -1.41 -20.56
C ALA A 140 -0.93 -2.13 -19.72
N THR A 141 -1.13 -2.26 -18.40
CA THR A 141 -0.07 -2.65 -17.46
C THR A 141 -0.29 -4.02 -16.84
N VAL A 142 -1.53 -4.34 -16.47
CA VAL A 142 -1.83 -5.55 -15.69
C VAL A 142 -1.76 -6.80 -16.56
N THR A 143 -0.94 -7.74 -16.11
CA THR A 143 -0.74 -9.04 -16.77
C THR A 143 -0.68 -10.14 -15.71
N PRO A 144 -0.73 -11.43 -16.06
CA PRO A 144 -0.53 -12.51 -15.09
C PRO A 144 0.79 -12.45 -14.31
N ARG A 145 1.77 -11.63 -14.76
CA ARG A 145 3.10 -11.50 -14.14
C ARG A 145 3.41 -10.09 -13.62
N LEU A 146 2.59 -9.10 -13.93
CA LEU A 146 2.71 -7.74 -13.41
C LEU A 146 1.37 -7.30 -12.89
N GLY A 147 1.26 -7.16 -11.58
CA GLY A 147 0.05 -6.73 -10.89
C GLY A 147 0.06 -5.25 -10.55
N LEU A 148 -1.12 -4.74 -10.18
CA LEU A 148 -1.33 -3.35 -9.77
C LEU A 148 -2.34 -3.28 -8.63
N ASP A 149 -1.99 -2.62 -7.52
CA ASP A 149 -2.96 -2.24 -6.49
C ASP A 149 -3.66 -0.94 -6.91
N GLY A 150 -4.85 -1.11 -7.48
CA GLY A 150 -5.59 -0.02 -8.11
C GLY A 150 -6.31 0.93 -7.15
N GLN A 151 -6.22 0.79 -5.82
CA GLN A 151 -6.97 1.63 -4.88
C GLN A 151 -6.77 3.13 -5.15
N ALA A 152 -7.85 3.91 -5.08
CA ALA A 152 -7.82 5.35 -5.36
C ALA A 152 -6.81 6.13 -4.49
N SER A 153 -6.53 5.65 -3.28
CA SER A 153 -5.53 6.21 -2.37
C SER A 153 -4.08 6.05 -2.85
N ASN A 154 -3.84 5.18 -3.84
CA ASN A 154 -2.51 4.93 -4.42
C ASN A 154 -2.22 5.83 -5.63
N TRP A 155 -3.14 6.73 -5.98
CA TRP A 155 -3.01 7.62 -7.12
C TRP A 155 -3.15 9.09 -6.72
N ILE A 156 -2.42 9.93 -7.43
CA ILE A 156 -2.51 11.37 -7.34
C ILE A 156 -2.64 11.99 -8.74
N ASP A 157 -3.49 12.99 -8.89
CA ASP A 157 -3.66 13.73 -10.15
C ASP A 157 -2.74 14.96 -10.13
N VAL A 158 -1.67 14.91 -10.90
CA VAL A 158 -0.73 16.03 -11.08
C VAL A 158 -0.99 16.63 -12.46
N ASP A 159 -1.69 17.76 -12.50
CA ASP A 159 -2.02 18.50 -13.73
C ASP A 159 -2.66 17.64 -14.83
N GLY A 160 -3.50 16.69 -14.43
CA GLY A 160 -4.20 15.77 -15.33
C GLY A 160 -3.47 14.45 -15.60
N GLU A 161 -2.25 14.28 -15.13
CA GLU A 161 -1.52 13.03 -15.18
C GLU A 161 -1.76 12.22 -13.88
N LEU A 162 -2.09 10.92 -14.03
CA LEU A 162 -2.23 10.00 -12.90
C LEU A 162 -0.87 9.44 -12.53
N VAL A 163 -0.37 9.81 -11.36
CA VAL A 163 0.90 9.33 -10.81
C VAL A 163 0.62 8.30 -9.71
N TYR A 164 1.28 7.15 -9.80
CA TYR A 164 1.16 6.05 -8.86
C TYR A 164 2.15 6.18 -7.70
N LEU A 165 1.70 5.92 -6.47
CA LEU A 165 2.46 6.17 -5.24
C LEU A 165 2.95 4.89 -4.56
N ASP A 166 2.15 3.79 -4.59
CA ASP A 166 2.45 2.60 -3.78
C ASP A 166 3.29 1.57 -4.52
N VAL A 167 4.60 1.72 -4.48
CA VAL A 167 5.56 0.77 -5.06
C VAL A 167 6.19 -0.18 -4.04
N THR A 168 5.80 -0.08 -2.76
CA THR A 168 6.45 -0.84 -1.67
C THR A 168 5.98 -2.29 -1.57
N THR A 169 4.95 -2.65 -2.31
CA THR A 169 4.48 -4.03 -2.48
C THR A 169 4.64 -4.42 -3.95
N PRO A 170 5.86 -4.71 -4.42
CA PRO A 170 6.12 -5.03 -5.83
C PRO A 170 5.36 -6.28 -6.26
N LEU A 171 4.30 -6.09 -7.05
CA LEU A 171 3.45 -7.16 -7.54
C LEU A 171 4.03 -7.74 -8.83
N ILE A 172 5.05 -8.57 -8.69
CA ILE A 172 5.74 -9.25 -9.81
C ILE A 172 5.75 -10.75 -9.55
N ARG A 173 5.41 -11.52 -10.59
CA ARG A 173 5.51 -12.98 -10.63
C ARG A 173 6.57 -13.45 -11.62
N ASP A 174 7.17 -14.60 -11.31
CA ASP A 174 8.07 -15.29 -12.22
C ASP A 174 7.29 -16.00 -13.37
N GLU A 175 8.02 -16.71 -14.22
CA GLU A 175 7.46 -17.48 -15.35
C GLU A 175 6.52 -18.61 -14.92
N ARG A 176 6.58 -19.02 -13.65
CA ARG A 176 5.73 -20.04 -13.05
C ARG A 176 4.61 -19.43 -12.19
N GLU A 177 4.35 -18.13 -12.38
CA GLU A 177 3.35 -17.35 -11.64
C GLU A 177 3.55 -17.33 -10.11
N ARG A 178 4.79 -17.50 -9.64
CA ARG A 178 5.13 -17.40 -8.22
C ARG A 178 5.51 -15.96 -7.87
N GLU A 179 5.02 -15.47 -6.73
CA GLU A 179 5.38 -14.14 -6.22
C GLU A 179 6.89 -14.02 -6.02
N LEU A 180 7.49 -12.96 -6.56
CA LEU A 180 8.87 -12.59 -6.26
C LEU A 180 8.99 -11.82 -4.95
N LEU A 181 7.88 -11.22 -4.51
CA LEU A 181 7.76 -10.53 -3.23
C LEU A 181 8.08 -11.47 -2.08
N ASP A 182 8.79 -10.96 -1.06
CA ASP A 182 9.00 -11.65 0.21
C ASP A 182 7.70 -11.66 1.04
N VAL A 183 6.73 -12.46 0.60
CA VAL A 183 5.39 -12.57 1.19
C VAL A 183 5.42 -12.74 2.72
N PRO A 184 6.28 -13.60 3.33
CA PRO A 184 6.39 -13.71 4.78
C PRO A 184 6.62 -12.40 5.52
N LEU A 185 7.30 -11.42 4.90
CA LEU A 185 7.56 -10.12 5.50
C LEU A 185 6.25 -9.34 5.77
N PHE A 186 5.29 -9.44 4.86
CA PHE A 186 4.00 -8.74 4.96
C PHE A 186 3.05 -9.35 5.98
N PHE A 187 3.28 -10.62 6.36
CA PHE A 187 2.53 -11.27 7.42
C PHE A 187 3.14 -11.12 8.82
N THR A 188 4.25 -10.37 8.95
CA THR A 188 4.94 -10.18 10.25
C THR A 188 4.10 -9.45 11.29
N SER A 189 3.05 -8.72 10.88
CA SER A 189 2.11 -8.06 11.79
C SER A 189 1.09 -9.01 12.43
N LEU A 190 1.01 -10.26 11.97
CA LEU A 190 0.13 -11.26 12.54
C LEU A 190 0.80 -12.05 13.65
N PRO A 191 0.03 -12.53 14.66
CA PRO A 191 0.54 -13.42 15.69
C PRO A 191 1.23 -14.64 15.09
N TRP A 192 2.37 -15.01 15.62
CA TRP A 192 3.18 -16.12 15.11
C TRP A 192 2.40 -17.45 15.00
N LEU A 193 1.45 -17.70 15.93
CA LEU A 193 0.61 -18.91 15.96
C LEU A 193 -0.29 -19.06 14.72
N VAL A 194 -0.75 -17.96 14.13
CA VAL A 194 -1.70 -17.99 13.01
C VAL A 194 -1.05 -17.56 11.69
N ARG A 195 0.12 -16.95 11.75
CA ARG A 195 0.82 -16.36 10.60
C ARG A 195 0.99 -17.33 9.44
N ASP A 196 1.51 -18.52 9.72
CA ASP A 196 1.80 -19.51 8.68
C ASP A 196 0.51 -20.11 8.10
N VAL A 197 -0.51 -20.33 8.92
CA VAL A 197 -1.81 -20.82 8.46
C VAL A 197 -2.49 -19.78 7.57
N VAL A 198 -2.52 -18.53 8.00
CA VAL A 198 -3.09 -17.41 7.21
C VAL A 198 -2.31 -17.24 5.91
N ARG A 199 -0.98 -17.24 5.98
CA ARG A 199 -0.12 -17.15 4.80
C ARG A 199 -0.42 -18.27 3.79
N MET A 200 -0.44 -19.53 4.22
CA MET A 200 -0.66 -20.68 3.34
C MET A 200 -2.08 -20.68 2.72
N ALA A 201 -3.09 -20.36 3.54
CA ALA A 201 -4.48 -20.40 3.10
C ALA A 201 -4.87 -19.20 2.23
N MET A 202 -4.23 -18.04 2.39
CA MET A 202 -4.76 -16.79 1.89
C MET A 202 -3.85 -16.05 0.91
N THR A 203 -2.54 -16.39 0.82
CA THR A 203 -1.61 -15.66 -0.07
C THR A 203 -2.15 -15.61 -1.49
N LYS A 204 -2.59 -16.73 -2.04
CA LYS A 204 -3.07 -16.79 -3.42
C LYS A 204 -4.32 -15.91 -3.60
N SER A 205 -5.31 -16.04 -2.74
CA SER A 205 -6.57 -15.28 -2.85
C SER A 205 -6.37 -13.78 -2.65
N ILE A 206 -5.41 -13.37 -1.81
CA ILE A 206 -5.11 -11.95 -1.55
C ILE A 206 -4.44 -11.31 -2.77
N PHE A 207 -3.50 -12.01 -3.42
CA PHE A 207 -2.68 -11.42 -4.48
C PHE A 207 -3.25 -11.63 -5.89
N ASP A 208 -3.94 -12.74 -6.18
CA ASP A 208 -4.40 -13.07 -7.54
C ASP A 208 -5.26 -11.97 -8.18
N LYS A 209 -6.03 -11.23 -7.38
CA LYS A 209 -6.87 -10.13 -7.84
C LYS A 209 -6.07 -9.01 -8.53
N PHE A 210 -4.84 -8.78 -8.13
CA PHE A 210 -4.01 -7.69 -8.67
C PHE A 210 -3.40 -8.02 -10.05
N TYR A 211 -3.43 -9.29 -10.47
CA TYR A 211 -2.81 -9.75 -11.71
C TYR A 211 -3.79 -9.93 -12.88
N THR A 212 -5.01 -9.46 -12.71
CA THR A 212 -6.01 -9.44 -13.79
C THR A 212 -6.71 -8.09 -13.83
N PRO A 213 -6.96 -7.49 -15.03
CA PRO A 213 -7.68 -6.22 -15.12
C PRO A 213 -9.02 -6.26 -14.38
N ARG A 214 -9.77 -7.36 -14.53
CA ARG A 214 -11.05 -7.56 -13.85
C ARG A 214 -10.91 -7.55 -12.31
N GLY A 215 -9.89 -8.20 -11.79
CA GLY A 215 -9.63 -8.27 -10.36
C GLY A 215 -9.25 -6.90 -9.77
N VAL A 216 -8.38 -6.14 -10.46
CA VAL A 216 -8.01 -4.77 -10.06
C VAL A 216 -9.22 -3.85 -10.06
N VAL A 217 -10.07 -3.94 -11.09
CA VAL A 217 -11.30 -3.13 -11.18
C VAL A 217 -12.31 -3.53 -10.10
N LEU A 218 -12.48 -4.82 -9.83
CA LEU A 218 -13.35 -5.31 -8.74
C LEU A 218 -12.89 -4.79 -7.38
N ASP A 219 -11.58 -4.84 -7.11
CA ASP A 219 -11.00 -4.29 -5.87
C ASP A 219 -11.22 -2.78 -5.77
N PHE A 220 -10.98 -2.03 -6.86
CA PHE A 220 -11.25 -0.60 -6.91
C PHE A 220 -12.71 -0.28 -6.59
N LEU A 221 -13.67 -0.92 -7.28
CA LEU A 221 -15.10 -0.70 -7.08
C LEU A 221 -15.55 -1.10 -5.67
N GLY A 222 -15.00 -2.20 -5.11
CA GLY A 222 -15.25 -2.61 -3.74
C GLY A 222 -14.75 -1.58 -2.73
N ASN A 223 -13.60 -0.95 -2.98
CA ASN A 223 -13.06 0.08 -2.11
C ASN A 223 -13.89 1.39 -2.13
N LEU A 224 -14.69 1.67 -3.17
CA LEU A 224 -15.62 2.80 -3.16
C LEU A 224 -16.64 2.69 -2.02
N HIS A 225 -17.13 1.49 -1.70
CA HIS A 225 -18.00 1.27 -0.53
C HIS A 225 -17.30 1.62 0.79
N LYS A 226 -16.03 1.23 0.94
CA LYS A 226 -15.20 1.59 2.09
C LYS A 226 -15.04 3.10 2.23
N GLU A 227 -14.85 3.80 1.11
CA GLU A 227 -14.68 5.25 1.06
C GLU A 227 -16.03 6.02 1.08
N ARG A 228 -17.18 5.33 1.21
CA ARG A 228 -18.54 5.93 1.19
C ARG A 228 -18.85 6.67 -0.12
N LEU A 229 -18.38 6.12 -1.23
CA LEU A 229 -18.57 6.62 -2.61
C LEU A 229 -19.52 5.72 -3.40
N ASP A 230 -20.50 5.11 -2.72
CA ASP A 230 -21.46 4.16 -3.30
C ASP A 230 -22.17 4.72 -4.52
N HIS A 231 -22.40 6.03 -4.56
CA HIS A 231 -23.07 6.72 -5.66
C HIS A 231 -22.29 6.69 -6.97
N LEU A 232 -20.97 6.48 -6.93
CA LEU A 232 -20.13 6.35 -8.13
C LEU A 232 -20.14 4.93 -8.71
N VAL A 233 -20.47 3.91 -7.90
CA VAL A 233 -20.38 2.50 -8.30
C VAL A 233 -21.17 2.19 -9.56
N PRO A 234 -22.46 2.61 -9.75
CA PRO A 234 -23.23 2.25 -10.94
C PRO A 234 -22.57 2.74 -12.23
N ARG A 235 -22.07 3.97 -12.22
CA ARG A 235 -21.47 4.61 -13.39
C ARG A 235 -20.10 4.06 -13.74
N PHE A 236 -19.28 3.82 -12.73
CA PHE A 236 -17.96 3.20 -12.92
C PHE A 236 -18.09 1.74 -13.35
N LEU A 237 -19.10 1.03 -12.83
CA LEU A 237 -19.41 -0.33 -13.25
C LEU A 237 -19.80 -0.40 -14.74
N GLU A 238 -20.60 0.56 -15.22
CA GLU A 238 -20.96 0.68 -16.64
C GLU A 238 -19.72 0.92 -17.51
N GLN A 239 -18.85 1.88 -17.12
CA GLN A 239 -17.61 2.15 -17.85
C GLN A 239 -16.66 0.93 -17.86
N ALA A 240 -16.52 0.24 -16.72
CA ALA A 240 -15.69 -0.95 -16.62
C ALA A 240 -16.21 -2.07 -17.51
N ASN A 241 -17.52 -2.32 -17.50
CA ASN A 241 -18.14 -3.39 -18.25
C ASN A 241 -18.12 -3.17 -19.77
N ALA A 242 -17.96 -1.92 -20.21
CA ALA A 242 -17.72 -1.62 -21.63
C ALA A 242 -16.34 -2.08 -22.13
N ARG A 243 -15.41 -2.42 -21.21
CA ARG A 243 -14.02 -2.79 -21.52
C ARG A 243 -13.63 -4.21 -21.07
N LEU A 244 -14.30 -4.74 -20.05
CA LEU A 244 -13.99 -6.05 -19.50
C LEU A 244 -14.56 -7.19 -20.37
N ASP A 245 -13.75 -8.20 -20.69
CA ASP A 245 -14.19 -9.40 -21.40
C ASP A 245 -15.31 -10.14 -20.65
N ARG A 246 -15.25 -10.12 -19.32
CA ARG A 246 -16.25 -10.68 -18.43
C ARG A 246 -16.79 -9.57 -17.52
N PRO A 247 -18.04 -9.14 -17.70
CA PRO A 247 -18.62 -8.07 -16.93
C PRO A 247 -18.70 -8.39 -15.44
N LEU A 248 -18.72 -7.34 -14.62
CA LEU A 248 -19.00 -7.33 -13.19
C LEU A 248 -20.46 -6.95 -12.96
N ASP A 249 -21.05 -7.42 -11.87
CA ASP A 249 -22.34 -6.92 -11.41
C ASP A 249 -22.25 -6.28 -10.03
N ALA A 250 -23.26 -5.48 -9.68
CA ALA A 250 -23.28 -4.72 -8.45
C ALA A 250 -23.34 -5.61 -7.17
N GLU A 251 -23.89 -6.82 -7.29
CA GLU A 251 -23.93 -7.76 -6.16
C GLU A 251 -22.56 -8.39 -5.94
N GLU A 252 -21.84 -8.71 -7.02
CA GLU A 252 -20.45 -9.20 -6.94
C GLU A 252 -19.54 -8.17 -6.27
N VAL A 253 -19.65 -6.88 -6.64
CA VAL A 253 -18.88 -5.79 -6.01
C VAL A 253 -19.20 -5.68 -4.52
N ARG A 254 -20.50 -5.74 -4.16
CA ARG A 254 -20.91 -5.71 -2.74
C ARG A 254 -20.46 -6.94 -1.96
N ALA A 255 -20.52 -8.13 -2.58
CA ALA A 255 -20.08 -9.37 -1.96
C ALA A 255 -18.57 -9.33 -1.69
N TYR A 256 -17.79 -8.86 -2.67
CA TYR A 256 -16.36 -8.65 -2.54
C TYR A 256 -16.03 -7.70 -1.37
N TYR A 257 -16.68 -6.55 -1.30
CA TYR A 257 -16.48 -5.60 -0.19
C TYR A 257 -16.80 -6.21 1.18
N ARG A 258 -17.90 -6.95 1.30
CA ARG A 258 -18.28 -7.62 2.57
C ARG A 258 -17.23 -8.65 3.02
N GLU A 259 -16.66 -9.38 2.06
CA GLU A 259 -15.62 -10.37 2.35
C GLU A 259 -14.32 -9.69 2.78
N ASP A 260 -13.88 -8.67 2.03
CA ASP A 260 -12.70 -7.86 2.35
C ASP A 260 -12.82 -7.20 3.74
N ALA A 261 -13.98 -6.59 4.04
CA ALA A 261 -14.24 -5.98 5.33
C ALA A 261 -14.17 -6.97 6.51
N ARG A 262 -14.75 -8.18 6.36
CA ARG A 262 -14.67 -9.24 7.37
C ARG A 262 -13.24 -9.70 7.60
N MET A 263 -12.49 -9.86 6.51
CA MET A 263 -11.08 -10.26 6.57
C MET A 263 -10.24 -9.21 7.29
N TRP A 264 -10.42 -7.96 6.93
CA TRP A 264 -9.73 -6.85 7.56
C TRP A 264 -10.05 -6.76 9.07
N GLU A 265 -11.32 -6.90 9.47
CA GLU A 265 -11.70 -6.93 10.89
C GLU A 265 -11.01 -8.08 11.64
N LEU A 266 -10.96 -9.28 11.05
CA LEU A 266 -10.27 -10.42 11.64
C LEU A 266 -8.79 -10.10 11.87
N ILE A 267 -8.11 -9.58 10.83
CA ILE A 267 -6.69 -9.19 10.91
C ILE A 267 -6.49 -8.14 12.02
N GLN A 268 -7.34 -7.13 12.12
CA GLN A 268 -7.21 -6.11 13.17
C GLN A 268 -7.44 -6.67 14.59
N ARG A 269 -8.36 -7.60 14.76
CA ARG A 269 -8.57 -8.30 16.05
C ARG A 269 -7.32 -9.11 16.43
N LEU A 270 -6.76 -9.85 15.47
CA LEU A 270 -5.52 -10.62 15.68
C LEU A 270 -4.33 -9.70 16.03
N ARG A 271 -4.17 -8.56 15.35
CA ARG A 271 -3.11 -7.58 15.64
C ARG A 271 -3.27 -6.95 17.03
N LYS A 272 -4.50 -6.64 17.46
CA LYS A 272 -4.76 -6.13 18.81
C LYS A 272 -4.42 -7.17 19.87
N ALA A 273 -4.77 -8.44 19.64
CA ALA A 273 -4.42 -9.54 20.53
C ALA A 273 -2.89 -9.73 20.61
N ASP A 274 -2.18 -9.70 19.47
CA ASP A 274 -0.73 -9.82 19.41
C ASP A 274 -0.04 -8.65 20.14
N ARG A 275 -0.53 -7.42 19.96
CA ARG A 275 -0.06 -6.24 20.71
C ARG A 275 -0.23 -6.43 22.22
N PHE A 276 -1.36 -6.98 22.65
CA PHE A 276 -1.58 -7.27 24.07
C PHE A 276 -0.57 -8.29 24.60
N VAL A 277 -0.33 -9.38 23.86
CA VAL A 277 0.66 -10.42 24.21
C VAL A 277 2.06 -9.78 24.30
N HIS A 278 2.48 -9.01 23.30
CA HIS A 278 3.78 -8.32 23.30
C HIS A 278 3.94 -7.40 24.51
N ASN A 279 3.00 -6.53 24.77
CA ASN A 279 3.11 -5.50 25.79
C ASN A 279 2.92 -6.05 27.21
N LYS A 280 1.97 -6.99 27.43
CA LYS A 280 1.59 -7.43 28.77
C LYS A 280 2.26 -8.74 29.19
N ILE A 281 2.47 -9.67 28.27
CA ILE A 281 3.02 -10.99 28.55
C ILE A 281 4.54 -11.00 28.30
N LEU A 282 4.97 -10.65 27.09
CA LEU A 282 6.37 -10.67 26.69
C LEU A 282 7.16 -9.46 27.21
N ARG A 283 6.46 -8.41 27.65
CA ARG A 283 7.07 -7.13 28.09
C ARG A 283 8.04 -6.55 27.05
N ARG A 284 7.67 -6.66 25.78
CA ARG A 284 8.43 -6.14 24.62
C ARG A 284 7.58 -5.17 23.85
N PRO A 285 8.14 -4.11 23.26
CA PRO A 285 7.39 -3.20 22.37
C PRO A 285 6.76 -3.98 21.21
N TYR A 286 5.53 -3.66 20.89
CA TYR A 286 4.91 -4.16 19.66
C TYR A 286 5.56 -3.47 18.44
N PRO A 287 5.93 -4.20 17.38
CA PRO A 287 6.78 -3.65 16.32
C PRO A 287 6.06 -2.72 15.33
N PHE A 288 4.75 -2.48 15.52
CA PHE A 288 3.94 -1.66 14.63
C PHE A 288 3.16 -0.58 15.40
N LEU A 289 3.06 0.62 14.84
CA LEU A 289 2.09 1.62 15.27
C LEU A 289 0.74 1.26 14.63
N LEU A 290 -0.29 1.19 15.44
CA LEU A 290 -1.66 0.89 15.00
C LEU A 290 -2.51 2.17 15.07
N PRO A 291 -3.42 2.39 14.11
CA PRO A 291 -4.33 3.52 14.17
C PRO A 291 -5.15 3.48 15.47
N ARG A 292 -5.39 4.67 16.06
CA ARG A 292 -6.15 4.80 17.31
C ARG A 292 -7.61 4.40 17.14
N HIS A 293 -8.18 4.71 15.99
CA HIS A 293 -9.56 4.37 15.64
C HIS A 293 -9.55 3.46 14.43
N VAL A 294 -10.20 2.32 14.57
CA VAL A 294 -10.40 1.33 13.52
C VAL A 294 -11.89 1.35 13.18
N ALA A 295 -12.33 2.39 12.48
CA ALA A 295 -13.63 2.41 11.83
C ALA A 295 -13.43 2.18 10.33
N ARG A 296 -14.12 1.19 9.78
CA ARG A 296 -14.43 1.10 8.36
C ARG A 296 -15.88 1.45 8.13
#